data_c9b95ed32ea181bea6b1a69cbe9e4e0f
#
_entry.id   c9b95ed32ea181bea6b1a69cbe9e4e0f
#
_cell.length_a   1.000
_cell.length_b   1.000
_cell.length_c   1.000
_cell.angle_alpha   90.00
_cell.angle_beta   90.00
_cell.angle_gamma   90.00
#
_symmetry.space_group_name_H-M   'P 1'
#
loop_
_entity.id
_entity.type
_entity.pdbx_description
1 polymer ?
#
loop_
_entity_poly.entity_id
_entity_poly.type
_entity_poly.pdbx_seq_one_letter_code
_entity_poly.pdbx_strand_id
1 'polypeptide(L)'
;MKKIIALLLALTMIFALCACGGSKGNTTPAPETKDTTPEENAHLLSSPMSFKVSTTQSSNSLWVKHMTKAYEEITERTNGDLQFQLYPDGELGKNPDCVEQILAGAPMILGCGCDTMADFRDALAVASSPYVFQDMSEVFTIADT
;
A
#
# COMPACT_ATOMS: atom_id res chain seq x y z
N MET A 1 43.77 30.57 -10.44
CA MET A 1 43.17 29.49 -9.60
C MET A 1 41.67 29.40 -9.75
N LYS A 2 40.87 30.48 -9.63
CA LYS A 2 39.39 30.44 -9.74
C LYS A 2 38.88 29.95 -11.11
N LYS A 3 39.58 30.22 -12.23
CA LYS A 3 39.15 29.78 -13.57
C LYS A 3 39.40 28.28 -13.84
N ILE A 4 40.38 27.67 -13.16
CA ILE A 4 40.70 26.24 -13.30
C ILE A 4 39.69 25.39 -12.52
N ILE A 5 39.20 25.88 -11.36
CA ILE A 5 38.17 25.22 -10.54
C ILE A 5 36.81 25.21 -11.26
N ALA A 6 36.47 26.29 -11.95
CA ALA A 6 35.27 26.38 -12.74
C ALA A 6 35.27 25.41 -13.94
N LEU A 7 36.43 25.20 -14.56
CA LEU A 7 36.59 24.30 -15.71
C LEU A 7 36.54 22.83 -15.29
N LEU A 8 37.07 22.50 -14.11
CA LEU A 8 36.94 21.15 -13.51
C LEU A 8 35.53 20.81 -13.09
N LEU A 9 34.76 21.77 -12.56
CA LEU A 9 33.35 21.59 -12.22
C LEU A 9 32.45 21.39 -13.45
N ALA A 10 32.77 22.06 -14.57
CA ALA A 10 32.03 21.88 -15.82
C ALA A 10 32.28 20.51 -16.47
N LEU A 11 33.49 19.96 -16.33
CA LEU A 11 33.86 18.68 -16.91
C LEU A 11 33.22 17.49 -16.21
N THR A 12 32.94 17.60 -14.90
CA THR A 12 32.27 16.53 -14.13
C THR A 12 30.76 16.41 -14.43
N MET A 13 30.10 17.46 -14.90
CA MET A 13 28.67 17.40 -15.29
C MET A 13 28.43 16.73 -16.66
N ILE A 14 29.43 16.67 -17.54
CA ILE A 14 29.27 16.08 -18.88
C ILE A 14 29.33 14.54 -18.84
N PHE A 15 29.95 13.95 -17.81
CA PHE A 15 30.06 12.50 -17.69
C PHE A 15 28.82 11.79 -17.11
N ALA A 16 27.83 12.52 -16.56
CA ALA A 16 26.64 11.96 -15.94
C ALA A 16 25.48 11.69 -16.91
N LEU A 17 25.59 12.06 -18.21
CA LEU A 17 24.49 11.97 -19.20
C LEU A 17 24.67 10.87 -20.25
N CYS A 18 25.65 10.00 -20.14
CA CYS A 18 25.95 8.99 -21.18
C CYS A 18 25.63 7.53 -20.79
N ALA A 19 24.73 7.29 -19.83
CA ALA A 19 24.35 5.95 -19.41
C ALA A 19 22.84 5.67 -19.56
N CYS A 20 22.25 6.06 -20.70
CA CYS A 20 20.93 5.58 -21.07
C CYS A 20 20.76 5.60 -22.58
N GLY A 21 21.12 4.50 -23.24
CA GLY A 21 20.92 4.34 -24.68
C GLY A 21 21.17 2.91 -25.12
N GLY A 22 20.11 2.12 -25.26
CA GLY A 22 20.21 0.76 -25.78
C GLY A 22 18.83 0.09 -25.90
N SER A 23 17.96 0.68 -26.74
CA SER A 23 16.74 0.00 -27.21
C SER A 23 17.09 -1.04 -28.26
N LYS A 24 16.69 -2.28 -28.09
CA LYS A 24 16.38 -3.20 -29.20
C LYS A 24 15.10 -3.95 -28.86
N GLY A 25 14.12 -3.74 -29.72
CA GLY A 25 12.86 -4.44 -29.68
C GLY A 25 13.04 -5.94 -29.88
N ASN A 26 12.17 -6.69 -29.26
CA ASN A 26 11.85 -8.01 -29.75
C ASN A 26 10.38 -8.37 -29.42
N THR A 27 9.79 -8.91 -30.42
CA THR A 27 8.48 -9.50 -30.68
C THR A 27 7.91 -10.29 -29.49
N THR A 28 6.64 -10.05 -29.18
CA THR A 28 5.78 -10.82 -28.28
C THR A 28 5.55 -12.25 -28.76
N PRO A 29 5.71 -13.25 -27.91
CA PRO A 29 4.90 -14.46 -27.94
C PRO A 29 3.96 -14.51 -26.73
N ALA A 30 2.78 -15.09 -26.92
CA ALA A 30 1.71 -15.28 -25.97
C ALA A 30 2.15 -16.02 -24.70
N PRO A 31 1.49 -15.82 -23.55
CA PRO A 31 1.89 -16.42 -22.30
C PRO A 31 1.56 -17.92 -22.27
N GLU A 32 2.58 -18.74 -22.29
CA GLU A 32 2.49 -20.12 -21.80
C GLU A 32 2.31 -20.08 -20.27
N THR A 33 1.22 -20.64 -19.81
CA THR A 33 0.93 -20.90 -18.39
C THR A 33 1.99 -21.89 -17.87
N LYS A 34 3.06 -21.38 -17.29
CA LYS A 34 3.93 -22.20 -16.45
C LYS A 34 3.30 -22.33 -15.08
N ASP A 35 2.91 -23.55 -14.78
CA ASP A 35 2.64 -24.04 -13.43
C ASP A 35 3.90 -23.80 -12.58
N THR A 36 3.90 -22.68 -11.85
CA THR A 36 5.01 -22.32 -10.97
C THR A 36 4.65 -22.85 -9.59
N THR A 37 5.18 -24.00 -9.24
CA THR A 37 5.36 -24.41 -7.84
C THR A 37 5.97 -23.22 -7.09
N PRO A 38 5.42 -22.79 -5.94
CA PRO A 38 5.99 -21.69 -5.18
C PRO A 38 7.43 -22.05 -4.76
N GLU A 39 8.42 -21.32 -5.26
CA GLU A 39 9.73 -21.29 -4.63
C GLU A 39 9.55 -20.63 -3.27
N GLU A 40 9.50 -21.47 -2.25
CA GLU A 40 9.44 -21.14 -0.85
C GLU A 40 10.74 -20.41 -0.49
N ASN A 41 10.64 -19.10 -0.18
CA ASN A 41 11.68 -18.23 0.40
C ASN A 41 12.41 -17.20 -0.49
N ALA A 42 11.88 -16.76 -1.61
CA ALA A 42 12.42 -15.56 -2.26
C ALA A 42 11.81 -14.28 -1.63
N HIS A 43 12.64 -13.35 -1.18
CA HIS A 43 12.18 -12.01 -0.80
C HIS A 43 11.56 -11.32 -2.02
N LEU A 44 10.34 -10.78 -1.86
CA LEU A 44 9.61 -10.06 -2.90
C LEU A 44 10.13 -8.63 -3.08
N LEU A 45 10.71 -8.06 -2.00
CA LEU A 45 11.18 -6.69 -1.94
C LEU A 45 12.67 -6.62 -1.66
N SER A 46 13.34 -5.59 -2.16
CA SER A 46 14.75 -5.31 -1.87
C SER A 46 15.01 -4.87 -0.43
N SER A 47 13.96 -4.43 0.28
CA SER A 47 13.99 -4.10 1.72
C SER A 47 12.59 -4.25 2.30
N PRO A 48 12.46 -4.70 3.56
CA PRO A 48 11.17 -4.83 4.22
C PRO A 48 10.41 -3.51 4.29
N MET A 49 9.10 -3.56 4.10
CA MET A 49 8.18 -2.44 4.30
C MET A 49 7.38 -2.64 5.58
N SER A 50 7.30 -1.60 6.40
CA SER A 50 6.52 -1.63 7.65
C SER A 50 5.35 -0.67 7.56
N PHE A 51 4.15 -1.17 7.90
CA PHE A 51 2.91 -0.42 7.92
C PHE A 51 2.36 -0.30 9.34
N LYS A 52 1.91 0.89 9.69
CA LYS A 52 1.08 1.09 10.88
C LYS A 52 -0.37 0.86 10.50
N VAL A 53 -1.07 0.01 11.24
CA VAL A 53 -2.51 -0.26 11.02
C VAL A 53 -3.31 0.39 12.14
N SER A 54 -4.06 1.42 11.81
CA SER A 54 -4.91 2.15 12.77
C SER A 54 -6.35 1.71 12.69
N THR A 55 -7.00 1.59 13.84
CA THR A 55 -8.44 1.40 13.94
C THR A 55 -8.97 1.94 15.26
N THR A 56 -10.21 2.42 15.25
CA THR A 56 -10.95 2.81 16.47
C THR A 56 -11.65 1.62 17.15
N GLN A 57 -11.56 0.43 16.56
CA GLN A 57 -12.10 -0.79 17.15
C GLN A 57 -11.31 -1.18 18.40
N SER A 58 -12.05 -1.72 19.40
CA SER A 58 -11.43 -2.18 20.63
C SER A 58 -10.45 -3.32 20.39
N SER A 59 -9.32 -3.31 21.11
CA SER A 59 -8.32 -4.38 21.14
C SER A 59 -8.92 -5.76 21.42
N ASN A 60 -10.03 -5.83 22.15
CA ASN A 60 -10.74 -7.07 22.46
C ASN A 60 -11.75 -7.50 21.38
N SER A 61 -12.01 -6.67 20.35
CA SER A 61 -12.98 -6.98 19.30
C SER A 61 -12.55 -8.18 18.45
N LEU A 62 -13.52 -8.90 17.92
CA LEU A 62 -13.25 -10.00 16.99
C LEU A 62 -12.55 -9.51 15.73
N TRP A 63 -12.87 -8.31 15.26
CA TRP A 63 -12.22 -7.70 14.09
C TRP A 63 -10.71 -7.57 14.33
N VAL A 64 -10.28 -6.96 15.44
CA VAL A 64 -8.86 -6.79 15.77
C VAL A 64 -8.15 -8.14 15.86
N LYS A 65 -8.76 -9.12 16.52
CA LYS A 65 -8.19 -10.48 16.65
C LYS A 65 -7.99 -11.19 15.32
N HIS A 66 -8.96 -11.05 14.40
CA HIS A 66 -8.85 -11.64 13.07
C HIS A 66 -7.82 -10.91 12.21
N MET A 67 -7.80 -9.58 12.25
CA MET A 67 -6.82 -8.79 11.50
C MET A 67 -5.39 -9.04 11.97
N THR A 68 -5.18 -9.18 13.28
CA THR A 68 -3.86 -9.54 13.82
C THR A 68 -3.36 -10.85 13.19
N LYS A 69 -4.18 -11.89 13.20
CA LYS A 69 -3.81 -13.18 12.59
C LYS A 69 -3.55 -13.07 11.09
N ALA A 70 -4.38 -12.30 10.36
CA ALA A 70 -4.21 -12.11 8.94
C ALA A 70 -2.88 -11.39 8.62
N TYR A 71 -2.52 -10.37 9.39
CA TYR A 71 -1.26 -9.66 9.20
C TYR A 71 -0.04 -10.50 9.60
N GLU A 72 -0.15 -11.33 10.63
CA GLU A 72 0.89 -12.33 10.98
C GLU A 72 1.10 -13.31 9.82
N GLU A 73 0.03 -13.86 9.25
CA GLU A 73 0.09 -14.76 8.11
C GLU A 73 0.69 -14.09 6.86
N ILE A 74 0.32 -12.84 6.57
CA ILE A 74 0.90 -12.09 5.45
C ILE A 74 2.41 -11.90 5.69
N THR A 75 2.81 -11.53 6.89
CA THR A 75 4.22 -11.36 7.25
C THR A 75 5.02 -12.66 7.06
N GLU A 76 4.47 -13.78 7.51
CA GLU A 76 5.08 -15.10 7.31
C GLU A 76 5.18 -15.47 5.81
N ARG A 77 4.08 -15.33 5.07
CA ARG A 77 4.03 -15.66 3.62
C ARG A 77 4.91 -14.77 2.76
N THR A 78 5.20 -13.56 3.19
CA THR A 78 6.13 -12.64 2.53
C THR A 78 7.55 -12.71 3.09
N ASN A 79 7.84 -13.71 3.90
CA ASN A 79 9.16 -13.92 4.51
C ASN A 79 9.68 -12.65 5.24
N GLY A 80 8.76 -11.89 5.86
CA GLY A 80 9.05 -10.65 6.58
C GLY A 80 9.20 -9.39 5.73
N ASP A 81 9.00 -9.47 4.42
CA ASP A 81 9.06 -8.32 3.51
C ASP A 81 7.95 -7.29 3.80
N LEU A 82 6.77 -7.76 4.21
CA LEU A 82 5.68 -6.91 4.68
C LEU A 82 5.47 -7.11 6.17
N GLN A 83 5.59 -6.02 6.91
CA GLN A 83 5.42 -6.00 8.37
C GLN A 83 4.28 -5.08 8.76
N PHE A 84 3.48 -5.48 9.74
CA PHE A 84 2.32 -4.72 10.18
C PHE A 84 2.34 -4.54 11.71
N GLN A 85 2.11 -3.31 12.14
CA GLN A 85 1.94 -2.97 13.53
C GLN A 85 0.54 -2.42 13.75
N LEU A 86 -0.30 -3.17 14.46
CA LEU A 86 -1.69 -2.83 14.73
C LEU A 86 -1.80 -1.92 15.94
N TYR A 87 -2.56 -0.83 15.80
CA TYR A 87 -2.88 0.16 16.81
C TYR A 87 -4.41 0.26 16.95
N PRO A 88 -5.01 -0.51 17.87
CA PRO A 88 -6.45 -0.47 18.14
C PRO A 88 -6.83 0.73 19.02
N ASP A 89 -8.10 0.78 19.45
CA ASP A 89 -8.63 1.75 20.41
C ASP A 89 -8.40 3.24 20.03
N GLY A 90 -8.04 3.53 18.77
CA GLY A 90 -7.75 4.87 18.30
C GLY A 90 -6.40 5.44 18.78
N GLU A 91 -5.44 4.60 19.09
CA GLU A 91 -4.11 5.00 19.60
C GLU A 91 -3.37 6.00 18.71
N LEU A 92 -3.57 5.93 17.39
CA LEU A 92 -2.94 6.84 16.41
C LEU A 92 -3.78 8.09 16.08
N GLY A 93 -4.89 8.27 16.76
CA GLY A 93 -5.82 9.37 16.56
C GLY A 93 -7.17 8.93 16.00
N LYS A 94 -8.02 9.93 15.69
CA LYS A 94 -9.33 9.70 15.08
C LYS A 94 -9.17 9.32 13.61
N ASN A 95 -10.18 8.66 13.05
CA ASN A 95 -10.16 8.26 11.64
C ASN A 95 -9.84 9.41 10.65
N PRO A 96 -10.44 10.62 10.76
CA PRO A 96 -10.08 11.73 9.86
C PRO A 96 -8.60 12.11 9.94
N ASP A 97 -8.02 12.17 11.14
CA ASP A 97 -6.61 12.52 11.35
C ASP A 97 -5.69 11.47 10.68
N CYS A 98 -6.08 10.19 10.75
CA CYS A 98 -5.34 9.10 10.10
C CYS A 98 -5.46 9.18 8.56
N VAL A 99 -6.64 9.54 8.03
CA VAL A 99 -6.81 9.75 6.58
C VAL A 99 -5.90 10.87 6.07
N GLU A 100 -5.81 11.99 6.79
CA GLU A 100 -4.91 13.09 6.43
C GLU A 100 -3.44 12.65 6.42
N GLN A 101 -3.01 11.84 7.38
CA GLN A 101 -1.66 11.29 7.40
C GLN A 101 -1.38 10.37 6.20
N ILE A 102 -2.35 9.53 5.80
CA ILE A 102 -2.26 8.67 4.62
C ILE A 102 -2.15 9.52 3.35
N LEU A 103 -2.98 10.56 3.23
CA LEU A 103 -2.92 11.49 2.10
C LEU A 103 -1.60 12.26 2.03
N ALA A 104 -0.96 12.49 3.18
CA ALA A 104 0.38 13.06 3.27
C ALA A 104 1.51 12.05 2.94
N GLY A 105 1.18 10.80 2.63
CA GLY A 105 2.14 9.76 2.23
C GLY A 105 2.68 8.90 3.37
N ALA A 106 2.06 8.90 4.55
CA ALA A 106 2.45 8.00 5.63
C ALA A 106 2.17 6.53 5.25
N PRO A 107 3.09 5.58 5.52
CA PRO A 107 2.89 4.16 5.29
C PRO A 107 1.93 3.58 6.35
N MET A 108 0.65 3.87 6.18
CA MET A 108 -0.40 3.54 7.13
C MET A 108 -1.59 2.90 6.44
N ILE A 109 -2.24 1.99 7.12
CA ILE A 109 -3.52 1.38 6.74
C ILE A 109 -4.55 1.79 7.79
N LEU A 110 -5.71 2.22 7.35
CA LEU A 110 -6.80 2.60 8.23
C LEU A 110 -7.98 1.66 8.06
N GLY A 111 -8.39 1.02 9.14
CA GLY A 111 -9.65 0.26 9.22
C GLY A 111 -10.80 1.17 9.67
N CYS A 112 -11.58 1.67 8.72
CA CYS A 112 -12.72 2.54 8.99
C CYS A 112 -13.93 2.21 8.11
N GLY A 113 -15.09 2.76 8.46
CA GLY A 113 -16.31 2.65 7.66
C GLY A 113 -16.35 3.61 6.47
N CYS A 114 -17.25 3.37 5.53
CA CYS A 114 -17.47 4.24 4.37
C CYS A 114 -17.98 5.64 4.78
N ASP A 115 -18.66 5.74 5.91
CA ASP A 115 -19.09 7.00 6.53
C ASP A 115 -17.92 7.97 6.77
N THR A 116 -16.84 7.46 7.33
CA THR A 116 -15.61 8.25 7.53
C THR A 116 -15.01 8.69 6.20
N MET A 117 -15.02 7.83 5.20
CA MET A 117 -14.46 8.14 3.88
C MET A 117 -15.35 9.11 3.09
N ALA A 118 -16.63 9.20 3.42
CA ALA A 118 -17.57 10.16 2.82
C ALA A 118 -17.18 11.62 3.09
N ASP A 119 -16.53 11.91 4.22
CA ASP A 119 -16.02 13.25 4.53
C ASP A 119 -14.94 13.72 3.54
N PHE A 120 -14.28 12.79 2.85
CA PHE A 120 -13.25 13.05 1.85
C PHE A 120 -13.72 12.84 0.41
N ARG A 121 -14.77 12.03 0.22
CA ARG A 121 -15.37 11.70 -1.08
C ARG A 121 -16.87 11.46 -0.94
N ASP A 122 -17.68 12.42 -1.29
CA ASP A 122 -19.15 12.41 -1.17
C ASP A 122 -19.80 11.16 -1.79
N ALA A 123 -19.24 10.64 -2.87
CA ALA A 123 -19.75 9.44 -3.53
C ALA A 123 -19.77 8.20 -2.60
N LEU A 124 -18.91 8.15 -1.59
CA LEU A 124 -18.87 7.04 -0.63
C LEU A 124 -19.98 7.12 0.42
N ALA A 125 -20.66 8.27 0.55
CA ALA A 125 -21.82 8.43 1.41
C ALA A 125 -22.97 7.48 1.01
N VAL A 126 -23.06 7.12 -0.26
CA VAL A 126 -24.07 6.19 -0.76
C VAL A 126 -23.97 4.83 -0.07
N ALA A 127 -22.74 4.33 0.14
CA ALA A 127 -22.54 3.03 0.80
C ALA A 127 -22.98 2.99 2.27
N SER A 128 -23.06 4.15 2.93
CA SER A 128 -23.50 4.30 4.33
C SER A 128 -24.96 4.77 4.45
N SER A 129 -25.62 5.06 3.32
CA SER A 129 -26.97 5.61 3.33
C SER A 129 -28.00 4.50 3.70
N PRO A 130 -28.99 4.81 4.54
CA PRO A 130 -30.01 3.84 4.90
C PRO A 130 -30.82 3.44 3.66
N TYR A 131 -31.23 2.18 3.61
CA TYR A 131 -32.09 1.59 2.58
C TYR A 131 -31.52 1.56 1.14
N VAL A 132 -30.23 1.84 0.95
CA VAL A 132 -29.58 1.74 -0.38
C VAL A 132 -29.41 0.28 -0.77
N PHE A 133 -29.09 -0.57 0.19
CA PHE A 133 -28.97 -2.01 0.00
C PHE A 133 -30.12 -2.72 0.73
N GLN A 134 -30.71 -3.70 0.07
CA GLN A 134 -31.78 -4.50 0.68
C GLN A 134 -31.21 -5.61 1.57
N ASP A 135 -30.06 -6.14 1.17
CA ASP A 135 -29.33 -7.16 1.92
C ASP A 135 -27.81 -7.11 1.64
N MET A 136 -27.05 -7.93 2.37
CA MET A 136 -25.59 -7.97 2.24
C MET A 136 -25.11 -8.55 0.91
N SER A 137 -25.94 -9.30 0.20
CA SER A 137 -25.54 -9.88 -1.10
C SER A 137 -25.37 -8.81 -2.17
N GLU A 138 -26.17 -7.74 -2.12
CA GLU A 138 -26.02 -6.59 -3.00
C GLU A 138 -24.70 -5.85 -2.77
N VAL A 139 -24.30 -5.71 -1.50
CA VAL A 139 -22.99 -5.09 -1.14
C VAL A 139 -21.84 -5.89 -1.74
N PHE A 140 -21.86 -7.21 -1.62
CA PHE A 140 -20.81 -8.07 -2.16
C PHE A 140 -20.79 -8.04 -3.70
N THR A 141 -21.96 -7.99 -4.35
CA THR A 141 -22.03 -7.91 -5.81
C THR A 141 -21.36 -6.65 -6.36
N ILE A 142 -21.47 -5.52 -5.65
CA ILE A 142 -20.82 -4.26 -6.05
C ILE A 142 -19.31 -4.30 -5.76
N ALA A 143 -18.90 -4.97 -4.70
CA ALA A 143 -17.48 -5.09 -4.37
C ALA A 143 -16.70 -5.98 -5.34
N ASP A 144 -17.39 -6.90 -6.04
CA ASP A 144 -16.79 -7.85 -6.99
C ASP A 144 -16.71 -7.31 -8.45
N THR A 145 -17.19 -6.08 -8.72
CA THR A 145 -17.16 -5.43 -10.03
C THR A 145 -16.03 -4.40 -10.14
#